data_c35ac26395fe479ed39091d0b7c77ac6
#
_entry.id   c35ac26395fe479ed39091d0b7c77ac6
#
_cell.length_a   1.000
_cell.length_b   1.000
_cell.length_c   1.000
_cell.angle_alpha   90.00
_cell.angle_beta   90.00
_cell.angle_gamma   90.00
#
_symmetry.space_group_name_H-M   'P 1'
#
loop_
_entity.id
_entity.type
_entity.pdbx_description
1 polymer ?
#
loop_
_entity_poly.entity_id
_entity_poly.type
_entity_poly.pdbx_seq_one_letter_code
_entity_poly.pdbx_strand_id
1 'polypeptide(L)'
;DGCGTYRWSYDMASFLPVAGALEAMQAEGYENIVCGGFSAGCDMLLRAVCFTPARCDVLVLQSPWIPVLQEHSDALVRALREKHIALRIFCGLEDEDCLPLARQLYTAAKDAGLPVTLTTQEHTRHQFPEKPYTLEDILSQERQMCI
;
A
#
# COMPACT_ATOMS: atom_id res chain seq x y z
N ASP A 1 9.46 18.86 -22.90
CA ASP A 1 8.20 19.30 -22.28
C ASP A 1 8.30 19.15 -20.78
N GLY A 2 8.48 20.31 -20.12
CA GLY A 2 8.79 20.37 -18.70
C GLY A 2 7.60 20.14 -17.76
N CYS A 3 6.77 19.16 -18.04
CA CYS A 3 5.82 18.67 -17.05
C CYS A 3 6.54 17.61 -16.21
N GLY A 4 7.01 18.00 -15.02
CA GLY A 4 7.75 17.14 -14.10
C GLY A 4 6.90 16.03 -13.52
N THR A 5 6.45 15.10 -14.35
CA THR A 5 5.83 13.87 -13.90
C THR A 5 6.91 12.86 -13.60
N TYR A 6 7.07 12.52 -12.33
CA TYR A 6 7.89 11.39 -11.94
C TYR A 6 7.16 10.10 -12.31
N ARG A 7 7.82 9.23 -13.06
CA ARG A 7 7.32 7.90 -13.39
C ARG A 7 8.23 6.86 -12.76
N TRP A 8 7.61 5.83 -12.22
CA TRP A 8 8.35 4.64 -11.83
C TRP A 8 8.70 3.84 -13.10
N SER A 9 9.97 3.50 -13.27
CA SER A 9 10.33 2.48 -14.24
C SER A 9 9.96 1.12 -13.67
N TYR A 10 9.27 0.28 -14.44
CA TYR A 10 8.90 -1.07 -14.01
C TYR A 10 10.03 -2.09 -14.23
N ASP A 11 11.27 -1.65 -14.18
CA ASP A 11 12.41 -2.57 -14.14
C ASP A 11 12.54 -3.21 -12.74
N MET A 12 13.29 -4.31 -12.68
CA MET A 12 13.46 -5.10 -11.45
C MET A 12 14.14 -4.33 -10.30
N ALA A 13 14.65 -3.15 -10.54
CA ALA A 13 15.41 -2.37 -9.56
C ALA A 13 14.66 -1.15 -9.03
N SER A 14 13.53 -0.76 -9.63
CA SER A 14 12.87 0.53 -9.31
C SER A 14 12.27 0.60 -7.90
N PHE A 15 12.01 -0.51 -7.26
CA PHE A 15 11.56 -0.54 -5.86
C PHE A 15 12.71 -0.55 -4.83
N LEU A 16 13.96 -0.74 -5.24
CA LEU A 16 15.10 -0.82 -4.32
C LEU A 16 15.34 0.46 -3.51
N PRO A 17 15.19 1.68 -4.06
CA PRO A 17 15.29 2.89 -3.25
C PRO A 17 14.24 2.97 -2.14
N VAL A 18 13.04 2.47 -2.39
CA VAL A 18 11.97 2.39 -1.38
C VAL A 18 12.36 1.42 -0.27
N ALA A 19 12.83 0.24 -0.64
CA ALA A 19 13.33 -0.76 0.31
C ALA A 19 14.47 -0.20 1.17
N GLY A 20 15.45 0.47 0.55
CA GLY A 20 16.58 1.09 1.24
C GLY A 20 16.14 2.16 2.24
N ALA A 21 15.14 2.98 1.91
CA ALA A 21 14.59 3.97 2.83
C ALA A 21 13.92 3.32 4.05
N LEU A 22 13.14 2.26 3.84
CA LEU A 22 12.51 1.50 4.93
C LEU A 22 13.54 0.83 5.84
N GLU A 23 14.54 0.20 5.26
CA GLU A 23 15.63 -0.45 6.03
C GLU A 23 16.42 0.58 6.84
N ALA A 24 16.67 1.78 6.28
CA ALA A 24 17.33 2.86 7.01
C ALA A 24 16.52 3.33 8.22
N MET A 25 15.18 3.49 8.06
CA MET A 25 14.30 3.85 9.16
C MET A 25 14.30 2.79 10.27
N GLN A 26 14.29 1.52 9.90
CA GLN A 26 14.38 0.42 10.86
C GLN A 26 15.72 0.42 11.60
N ALA A 27 16.83 0.65 10.89
CA ALA A 27 18.18 0.71 11.47
C ALA A 27 18.33 1.88 12.45
N GLU A 28 17.62 2.99 12.24
CA GLU A 28 17.56 4.14 13.15
C GLU A 28 16.68 3.89 14.39
N GLY A 29 15.98 2.75 14.46
CA GLY A 29 15.17 2.35 15.61
C GLY A 29 13.77 2.98 15.64
N TYR A 30 13.25 3.47 14.52
CA TYR A 30 11.87 3.92 14.46
C TYR A 30 10.91 2.76 14.70
N GLU A 31 9.92 3.00 15.54
CA GLU A 31 8.80 2.12 15.80
C GLU A 31 7.54 2.67 15.12
N ASN A 32 6.59 1.79 14.77
CA ASN A 32 5.33 2.16 14.13
C ASN A 32 5.52 2.88 12.77
N ILE A 33 6.29 2.24 11.89
CA ILE A 33 6.55 2.77 10.55
C ILE A 33 5.29 2.64 9.70
N VAL A 34 4.76 3.78 9.25
CA VAL A 34 3.63 3.87 8.33
C VAL A 34 4.12 4.39 6.99
N CYS A 35 3.81 3.68 5.92
CA CYS A 35 4.19 4.05 4.56
C CYS A 35 2.97 4.23 3.68
N GLY A 36 2.95 5.29 2.89
CA GLY A 36 1.87 5.58 1.97
C GLY A 36 2.32 5.60 0.52
N GLY A 37 1.47 5.09 -0.36
CA GLY A 37 1.66 5.12 -1.80
C GLY A 37 0.40 5.56 -2.54
N PHE A 38 0.60 6.13 -3.72
CA PHE A 38 -0.45 6.47 -4.66
C PHE A 38 -0.20 5.79 -6.00
N SER A 39 -1.25 5.20 -6.58
CA SER A 39 -1.17 4.58 -7.92
C SER A 39 -0.04 3.55 -8.01
N ALA A 40 0.87 3.70 -8.97
CA ALA A 40 2.05 2.85 -9.13
C ALA A 40 3.02 2.89 -7.94
N GLY A 41 3.01 3.93 -7.13
CA GLY A 41 3.76 3.98 -5.88
C GLY A 41 3.33 2.91 -4.88
N CYS A 42 2.07 2.49 -4.92
CA CYS A 42 1.57 1.35 -4.15
C CYS A 42 2.27 0.03 -4.56
N ASP A 43 2.46 -0.18 -5.86
CA ASP A 43 3.15 -1.36 -6.39
C ASP A 43 4.61 -1.40 -5.94
N MET A 44 5.29 -0.26 -5.95
CA MET A 44 6.68 -0.16 -5.49
C MET A 44 6.82 -0.50 -3.99
N LEU A 45 5.90 -0.02 -3.15
CA LEU A 45 5.86 -0.37 -1.72
C LEU A 45 5.62 -1.87 -1.52
N LEU A 46 4.65 -2.43 -2.22
CA LEU A 46 4.35 -3.86 -2.11
C LEU A 46 5.50 -4.73 -2.61
N ARG A 47 6.17 -4.36 -3.70
CA ARG A 47 7.37 -5.07 -4.19
C ARG A 47 8.53 -4.96 -3.20
N ALA A 48 8.75 -3.80 -2.62
CA ALA A 48 9.80 -3.62 -1.61
C ALA A 48 9.61 -4.58 -0.43
N VAL A 49 8.41 -4.66 0.14
CA VAL A 49 8.14 -5.56 1.27
C VAL A 49 8.04 -7.04 0.87
N CYS A 50 7.68 -7.32 -0.38
CA CYS A 50 7.59 -8.70 -0.91
C CYS A 50 8.97 -9.31 -1.19
N PHE A 51 9.87 -8.54 -1.82
CA PHE A 51 11.10 -9.06 -2.42
C PHE A 51 12.37 -8.69 -1.65
N THR A 52 12.27 -7.90 -0.59
CA THR A 52 13.42 -7.48 0.23
C THR A 52 13.15 -7.71 1.71
N PRO A 53 14.16 -7.62 2.59
CA PRO A 53 13.97 -7.65 4.04
C PRO A 53 13.25 -6.42 4.62
N ALA A 54 12.97 -5.39 3.80
CA ALA A 54 12.31 -4.16 4.24
C ALA A 54 10.96 -4.45 4.90
N ARG A 55 10.67 -3.72 5.97
CA ARG A 55 9.47 -3.86 6.80
C ARG A 55 8.85 -2.51 7.11
N CYS A 56 7.55 -2.53 7.34
CA CYS A 56 6.80 -1.45 7.97
C CYS A 56 5.63 -2.07 8.75
N ASP A 57 4.93 -1.27 9.52
CA ASP A 57 3.80 -1.76 10.32
C ASP A 57 2.47 -1.59 9.58
N VAL A 58 2.33 -0.50 8.87
CA VAL A 58 1.11 -0.17 8.11
C VAL A 58 1.45 0.33 6.71
N LEU A 59 0.78 -0.21 5.71
CA LEU A 59 0.76 0.31 4.35
C LEU A 59 -0.57 1.02 4.08
N VAL A 60 -0.48 2.27 3.66
CA VAL A 60 -1.61 3.08 3.21
C VAL A 60 -1.55 3.18 1.69
N LEU A 61 -2.53 2.60 1.03
CA LEU A 61 -2.55 2.47 -0.43
C LEU A 61 -3.73 3.28 -0.99
N GLN A 62 -3.43 4.39 -1.66
CA GLN A 62 -4.44 5.21 -2.34
C GLN A 62 -4.46 4.90 -3.83
N SER A 63 -5.65 4.55 -4.34
CA SER A 63 -5.87 4.26 -5.77
C SER A 63 -4.80 3.30 -6.33
N PRO A 64 -4.70 2.08 -5.78
CA PRO A 64 -3.55 1.20 -6.00
C PRO A 64 -3.54 0.61 -7.42
N TRP A 65 -2.55 1.00 -8.22
CA TRP A 65 -2.17 0.31 -9.44
C TRP A 65 -1.06 -0.69 -9.10
N ILE A 66 -1.44 -1.96 -8.97
CA ILE A 66 -0.59 -2.98 -8.32
C ILE A 66 -0.45 -4.27 -9.15
N PRO A 67 0.28 -4.25 -10.27
CA PRO A 67 0.55 -5.45 -11.06
C PRO A 67 1.16 -6.61 -10.26
N VAL A 68 1.91 -6.31 -9.20
CA VAL A 68 2.50 -7.34 -8.31
C VAL A 68 1.47 -8.31 -7.76
N LEU A 69 0.25 -7.87 -7.53
CA LEU A 69 -0.83 -8.73 -7.05
C LEU A 69 -1.19 -9.82 -8.06
N GLN A 70 -1.16 -9.51 -9.36
CA GLN A 70 -1.44 -10.49 -10.42
C GLN A 70 -0.24 -11.39 -10.71
N GLU A 71 0.96 -10.83 -10.62
CA GLU A 71 2.20 -11.54 -10.92
C GLU A 71 2.66 -12.47 -9.78
N HIS A 72 2.47 -12.05 -8.53
CA HIS A 72 3.06 -12.67 -7.34
C HIS A 72 2.12 -12.71 -6.12
N SER A 73 0.84 -13.01 -6.31
CA SER A 73 -0.18 -12.95 -5.26
C SER A 73 0.18 -13.73 -3.99
N ASP A 74 0.58 -14.99 -4.14
CA ASP A 74 0.88 -15.86 -3.01
C ASP A 74 2.13 -15.39 -2.24
N ALA A 75 3.16 -14.96 -2.95
CA ALA A 75 4.38 -14.44 -2.35
C ALA A 75 4.11 -13.12 -1.61
N LEU A 76 3.30 -12.25 -2.20
CA LEU A 76 2.90 -10.98 -1.61
C LEU A 76 2.13 -11.19 -0.29
N VAL A 77 1.08 -11.98 -0.32
CA VAL A 77 0.24 -12.25 0.86
C VAL A 77 1.07 -12.91 1.97
N ARG A 78 1.94 -13.85 1.61
CA ARG A 78 2.87 -14.49 2.56
C ARG A 78 3.79 -13.48 3.22
N ALA A 79 4.44 -12.60 2.44
CA ALA A 79 5.34 -11.58 2.96
C ALA A 79 4.63 -10.62 3.90
N LEU A 80 3.46 -10.13 3.53
CA LEU A 80 2.64 -9.26 4.37
C LEU A 80 2.28 -9.92 5.72
N ARG A 81 1.92 -11.19 5.68
CA ARG A 81 1.58 -11.96 6.88
C ARG A 81 2.80 -12.21 7.78
N GLU A 82 3.90 -12.69 7.21
CA GLU A 82 5.13 -12.97 7.96
C GLU A 82 5.73 -11.72 8.61
N LYS A 83 5.56 -10.58 7.96
CA LYS A 83 6.01 -9.28 8.46
C LYS A 83 5.00 -8.54 9.33
N HIS A 84 3.81 -9.11 9.54
CA HIS A 84 2.71 -8.52 10.33
C HIS A 84 2.31 -7.12 9.86
N ILE A 85 2.23 -6.92 8.55
CA ILE A 85 1.89 -5.63 7.95
C ILE A 85 0.38 -5.48 7.84
N ALA A 86 -0.15 -4.38 8.40
CA ALA A 86 -1.55 -4.00 8.21
C ALA A 86 -1.74 -3.18 6.93
N LEU A 87 -2.86 -3.38 6.25
CA LEU A 87 -3.20 -2.65 5.03
C LEU A 87 -4.38 -1.69 5.26
N ARG A 88 -4.24 -0.47 4.77
CA ARG A 88 -5.29 0.53 4.69
C ARG A 88 -5.43 0.94 3.24
N ILE A 89 -6.48 0.46 2.58
CA ILE A 89 -6.69 0.67 1.15
C ILE A 89 -7.79 1.72 0.97
N PHE A 90 -7.50 2.73 0.18
CA PHE A 90 -8.44 3.79 -0.21
C PHE A 90 -8.53 3.85 -1.71
N CYS A 91 -9.74 3.90 -2.26
CA CYS A 91 -9.93 3.99 -3.69
C CYS A 91 -11.23 4.71 -4.03
N GLY A 92 -11.19 5.56 -5.05
CA GLY A 92 -12.37 6.21 -5.58
C GLY A 92 -13.34 5.21 -6.21
N LEU A 93 -14.64 5.40 -6.01
CA LEU A 93 -15.67 4.58 -6.66
C LEU A 93 -15.69 4.74 -8.19
N GLU A 94 -15.18 5.88 -8.68
CA GLU A 94 -15.08 6.20 -10.10
C GLU A 94 -13.68 5.92 -10.69
N ASP A 95 -12.79 5.28 -9.92
CA ASP A 95 -11.49 4.83 -10.38
C ASP A 95 -11.61 3.42 -10.99
N GLU A 96 -12.03 3.37 -12.26
CA GLU A 96 -12.38 2.14 -12.95
C GLU A 96 -11.20 1.16 -13.07
N ASP A 97 -9.97 1.67 -13.16
CA ASP A 97 -8.77 0.85 -13.33
C ASP A 97 -8.26 0.28 -12.00
N CYS A 98 -8.28 1.08 -10.93
CA CYS A 98 -7.68 0.68 -9.66
C CYS A 98 -8.66 0.05 -8.68
N LEU A 99 -9.95 0.37 -8.77
CA LEU A 99 -10.96 -0.18 -7.86
C LEU A 99 -11.04 -1.71 -7.88
N PRO A 100 -11.00 -2.39 -9.04
CA PRO A 100 -10.94 -3.84 -9.08
C PRO A 100 -9.71 -4.42 -8.37
N LEU A 101 -8.54 -3.80 -8.56
CA LEU A 101 -7.29 -4.20 -7.90
C LEU A 101 -7.34 -4.00 -6.38
N ALA A 102 -7.90 -2.87 -5.94
CA ALA A 102 -8.13 -2.58 -4.52
C ALA A 102 -9.00 -3.65 -3.86
N ARG A 103 -10.10 -4.04 -4.51
CA ARG A 103 -10.99 -5.10 -4.04
C ARG A 103 -10.34 -6.48 -4.02
N GLN A 104 -9.55 -6.81 -5.04
CA GLN A 104 -8.81 -8.08 -5.11
C GLN A 104 -7.79 -8.18 -3.98
N LEU A 105 -7.01 -7.12 -3.73
CA LEU A 105 -6.05 -7.09 -2.63
C LEU A 105 -6.76 -7.21 -1.27
N TYR A 106 -7.85 -6.47 -1.08
CA TYR A 106 -8.66 -6.55 0.14
C TYR A 106 -9.13 -7.98 0.39
N THR A 107 -9.71 -8.64 -0.60
CA THR A 107 -10.21 -10.00 -0.48
C THR A 107 -9.08 -10.98 -0.17
N ALA A 108 -7.97 -10.91 -0.91
CA ALA A 108 -6.82 -11.79 -0.69
C ALA A 108 -6.22 -11.63 0.71
N ALA A 109 -6.07 -10.39 1.17
CA ALA A 109 -5.56 -10.10 2.50
C ALA A 109 -6.52 -10.56 3.61
N LYS A 110 -7.81 -10.33 3.45
CA LYS A 110 -8.84 -10.75 4.40
C LYS A 110 -8.92 -12.27 4.51
N ASP A 111 -8.90 -12.98 3.40
CA ASP A 111 -8.94 -14.44 3.36
C ASP A 111 -7.69 -15.06 4.01
N ALA A 112 -6.57 -14.36 3.96
CA ALA A 112 -5.33 -14.75 4.63
C ALA A 112 -5.25 -14.35 6.11
N GLY A 113 -6.28 -13.70 6.64
CA GLY A 113 -6.33 -13.26 8.05
C GLY A 113 -5.49 -12.02 8.35
N LEU A 114 -5.13 -11.24 7.33
CA LEU A 114 -4.39 -9.98 7.52
C LEU A 114 -5.30 -8.86 8.03
N PRO A 115 -4.78 -7.96 8.88
CA PRO A 115 -5.47 -6.73 9.22
C PRO A 115 -5.59 -5.84 7.97
N VAL A 116 -6.78 -5.72 7.42
CA VAL A 116 -7.02 -4.95 6.20
C VAL A 116 -8.34 -4.21 6.26
N THR A 117 -8.34 -2.97 5.78
CA THR A 117 -9.54 -2.18 5.55
C THR A 117 -9.55 -1.67 4.11
N LEU A 118 -10.73 -1.58 3.53
CA LEU A 118 -10.97 -0.93 2.25
C LEU A 118 -12.00 0.17 2.46
N THR A 119 -11.61 1.41 2.19
CA THR A 119 -12.48 2.58 2.22
C THR A 119 -12.68 3.08 0.81
N THR A 120 -13.91 3.05 0.32
CA THR A 120 -14.26 3.62 -0.97
C THR A 120 -14.67 5.08 -0.82
N GLN A 121 -14.30 5.89 -1.79
CA GLN A 121 -14.48 7.34 -1.79
C GLN A 121 -15.48 7.73 -2.87
N GLU A 122 -16.62 8.30 -2.48
CA GLU A 122 -17.64 8.74 -3.42
C GLU A 122 -17.14 9.91 -4.28
N HIS A 123 -17.63 10.02 -5.50
CA HIS A 123 -17.28 11.08 -6.45
C HIS A 123 -15.77 11.28 -6.67
N THR A 124 -15.01 10.21 -6.49
CA THR A 124 -13.55 10.23 -6.59
C THR A 124 -13.08 9.31 -7.71
N ARG A 125 -12.31 9.86 -8.62
CA ARG A 125 -11.60 9.14 -9.69
C ARG A 125 -10.20 8.76 -9.24
N HIS A 126 -9.27 8.64 -10.17
CA HIS A 126 -7.86 8.33 -9.90
C HIS A 126 -7.11 9.55 -9.34
N GLN A 127 -7.39 9.89 -8.07
CA GLN A 127 -6.86 11.07 -7.40
C GLN A 127 -6.88 10.90 -5.89
N PHE A 128 -6.20 11.79 -5.18
CA PHE A 128 -6.44 11.94 -3.75
C PHE A 128 -7.80 12.61 -3.52
N PRO A 129 -8.53 12.26 -2.47
CA PRO A 129 -9.79 12.93 -2.14
C PRO A 129 -9.55 14.39 -1.77
N GLU A 130 -10.56 15.25 -1.97
CA GLU A 130 -10.50 16.68 -1.59
C GLU A 130 -10.26 16.86 -0.09
N LYS A 131 -10.80 15.96 0.72
CA LYS A 131 -10.52 15.86 2.15
C LYS A 131 -9.71 14.60 2.41
N PRO A 132 -8.38 14.69 2.36
CA PRO A 132 -7.54 13.53 2.62
C PRO A 132 -7.72 13.05 4.06
N TYR A 133 -7.65 11.75 4.25
CA TYR A 133 -7.58 11.15 5.58
C TYR A 133 -6.34 11.63 6.33
N THR A 134 -6.49 11.80 7.63
CA THR A 134 -5.39 12.19 8.51
C THR A 134 -4.68 10.95 9.07
N LEU A 135 -3.50 11.14 9.63
CA LEU A 135 -2.81 10.08 10.35
C LEU A 135 -3.67 9.54 11.52
N GLU A 136 -4.45 10.42 12.14
CA GLU A 136 -5.39 10.05 13.20
C GLU A 136 -6.51 9.13 12.69
N ASP A 137 -7.04 9.39 11.49
CA ASP A 137 -8.03 8.52 10.86
C ASP A 137 -7.46 7.12 10.60
N ILE A 138 -6.20 7.03 10.18
CA ILE A 138 -5.50 5.77 9.94
C ILE A 138 -5.29 5.01 11.25
N LEU A 139 -4.82 5.67 12.28
CA LEU A 139 -4.52 5.07 13.58
C LEU A 139 -5.78 4.71 14.38
N SER A 140 -6.87 5.47 14.25
CA SER A 140 -8.14 5.18 14.93
C SER A 140 -8.78 3.89 14.42
N GLN A 141 -8.59 3.54 13.15
CA GLN A 141 -9.06 2.29 12.59
C GLN A 141 -8.36 1.07 13.21
N GLU A 142 -7.13 1.21 13.69
CA GLU A 142 -6.43 0.14 14.42
C GLU A 142 -7.08 -0.19 15.77
N ARG A 143 -7.61 0.82 16.46
CA ARG A 143 -8.27 0.63 17.76
C ARG A 143 -9.60 -0.10 17.65
N GLN A 144 -10.29 -0.02 16.53
CA GLN A 144 -11.56 -0.71 16.30
C GLN A 144 -11.38 -2.18 15.94
N MET A 145 -10.19 -2.60 15.54
CA MET A 145 -9.88 -3.99 15.18
C MET A 145 -9.35 -4.84 16.35
N CYS A 146 -9.08 -4.24 17.50
CA CYS A 146 -8.58 -4.91 18.71
C CYS A 146 -9.69 -5.29 19.72
N ILE A 147 -10.95 -5.26 19.31
CA ILE A 147 -12.07 -5.67 20.17
C ILE A 147 -12.64 -7.01 19.74
#